data_7989a57ce01c8b74bf294db34fc1455c
#
_entry.id   7989a57ce01c8b74bf294db34fc1455c
#
_cell.length_a   1.000
_cell.length_b   1.000
_cell.length_c   1.000
_cell.angle_alpha   90.00
_cell.angle_beta   90.00
_cell.angle_gamma   90.00
#
_symmetry.space_group_name_H-M   'P 1'
#
loop_
_entity.id
_entity.type
_entity.pdbx_description
1 polymer ?
#
loop_
_entity_poly.entity_id
_entity_poly.type
_entity_poly.pdbx_seq_one_letter_code
_entity_poly.pdbx_strand_id
1 'polypeptide(L)'
;FSIKDGKELWNVKTETTFIKSQKKLSLVILNGKVYFNNSIGDISAVDVNSGNLIWQTPTQSSSIYESAFLLKTSDLVANDESILLSNNKNEFFSINANTGVLNWKQKINSNLRPTIVDNLVFTVTMEGFLVVVENSAGNIIRVTNVFDRFKKKKKFKIKPVGFIVGASNIYLTTDNGRLIIIDILSGKSSLILKIDNEKISRPFILNKNLFIVKDNAIIKLD
;
A
#
# COMPACT_ATOMS: atom_id res chain seq x y z
N PHE A 1 -23.00 7.51 5.89
CA PHE A 1 -24.01 7.45 6.96
C PHE A 1 -23.75 8.54 8.00
N SER A 2 -24.83 9.10 8.55
CA SER A 2 -24.77 10.03 9.67
C SER A 2 -24.35 9.32 10.95
N ILE A 3 -23.34 9.83 11.64
CA ILE A 3 -22.89 9.30 12.95
C ILE A 3 -23.98 9.46 14.03
N LYS A 4 -24.84 10.49 13.88
CA LYS A 4 -25.85 10.85 14.87
C LYS A 4 -27.00 9.84 14.92
N ASP A 5 -27.47 9.35 13.77
CA ASP A 5 -28.70 8.57 13.64
C ASP A 5 -28.60 7.38 12.67
N GLY A 6 -27.42 7.15 12.09
CA GLY A 6 -27.16 6.03 11.18
C GLY A 6 -27.85 6.14 9.81
N LYS A 7 -28.46 7.28 9.48
CA LYS A 7 -29.11 7.46 8.18
C LYS A 7 -28.11 7.55 7.05
N GLU A 8 -28.47 6.95 5.91
CA GLU A 8 -27.69 7.09 4.68
C GLU A 8 -27.72 8.55 4.23
N LEU A 9 -26.56 9.16 4.04
CA LEU A 9 -26.42 10.52 3.53
C LEU A 9 -26.30 10.50 2.00
N TRP A 10 -25.50 9.59 1.47
CA TRP A 10 -25.31 9.37 0.05
C TRP A 10 -24.73 7.98 -0.23
N ASN A 11 -24.81 7.56 -1.47
CA ASN A 11 -24.33 6.28 -1.95
C ASN A 11 -23.72 6.42 -3.35
N VAL A 12 -22.58 5.77 -3.60
CA VAL A 12 -21.91 5.74 -4.88
C VAL A 12 -21.87 4.32 -5.41
N LYS A 13 -22.45 4.10 -6.59
CA LYS A 13 -22.35 2.82 -7.30
C LYS A 13 -21.07 2.81 -8.12
N THR A 14 -20.32 1.73 -8.03
CA THR A 14 -19.10 1.51 -8.81
C THR A 14 -19.25 0.30 -9.72
N GLU A 15 -18.46 0.26 -10.79
CA GLU A 15 -18.36 -0.93 -11.62
C GLU A 15 -17.79 -2.09 -10.78
N THR A 16 -18.36 -3.27 -10.97
CA THR A 16 -17.95 -4.49 -10.27
C THR A 16 -17.77 -5.64 -11.26
N THR A 17 -16.90 -6.58 -10.93
CA THR A 17 -16.81 -7.86 -11.64
C THR A 17 -17.88 -8.83 -11.13
N PHE A 18 -18.22 -9.85 -11.95
CA PHE A 18 -19.11 -10.94 -11.53
C PHE A 18 -18.57 -11.68 -10.31
N ILE A 19 -17.25 -11.80 -10.20
CA ILE A 19 -16.57 -12.44 -9.08
C ILE A 19 -16.08 -11.34 -8.14
N LYS A 20 -16.68 -11.28 -6.95
CA LYS A 20 -16.31 -10.28 -5.93
C LYS A 20 -15.01 -10.71 -5.23
N SER A 21 -14.04 -9.82 -5.19
CA SER A 21 -12.85 -10.00 -4.36
C SER A 21 -13.24 -9.95 -2.87
N GLN A 22 -12.67 -10.84 -2.06
CA GLN A 22 -12.80 -10.78 -0.60
C GLN A 22 -11.89 -9.72 0.02
N LYS A 23 -11.01 -9.09 -0.77
CA LYS A 23 -10.14 -8.02 -0.27
C LYS A 23 -10.97 -6.78 0.04
N LYS A 24 -10.77 -6.22 1.23
CA LYS A 24 -11.30 -4.89 1.57
C LYS A 24 -10.71 -3.87 0.59
N LEU A 25 -11.59 -3.10 -0.03
CA LEU A 25 -11.18 -1.97 -0.84
C LEU A 25 -10.62 -0.88 0.06
N SER A 26 -9.64 -0.16 -0.47
CA SER A 26 -9.01 0.94 0.26
C SER A 26 -9.78 2.24 0.05
N LEU A 27 -9.83 3.05 1.10
CA LEU A 27 -10.47 4.35 1.11
C LEU A 27 -9.57 5.34 1.86
N VAL A 28 -9.44 6.55 1.32
CA VAL A 28 -8.74 7.67 1.95
C VAL A 28 -9.60 8.92 1.86
N ILE A 29 -9.68 9.69 2.95
CA ILE A 29 -10.35 10.99 2.99
C ILE A 29 -9.29 12.07 3.13
N LEU A 30 -9.31 13.04 2.23
CA LEU A 30 -8.38 14.17 2.25
C LEU A 30 -9.03 15.39 1.56
N ASN A 31 -8.91 16.57 2.15
CA ASN A 31 -9.35 17.85 1.57
C ASN A 31 -10.80 17.83 1.04
N GLY A 32 -11.73 17.31 1.83
CA GLY A 32 -13.16 17.26 1.46
C GLY A 32 -13.50 16.25 0.37
N LYS A 33 -12.56 15.37 -0.01
CA LYS A 33 -12.76 14.32 -1.01
C LYS A 33 -12.56 12.95 -0.39
N VAL A 34 -13.30 11.97 -0.90
CA VAL A 34 -13.12 10.55 -0.60
C VAL A 34 -12.53 9.89 -1.84
N TYR A 35 -11.35 9.30 -1.68
CA TYR A 35 -10.68 8.54 -2.73
C TYR A 35 -10.82 7.06 -2.43
N PHE A 36 -11.18 6.28 -3.41
CA PHE A 36 -11.30 4.82 -3.28
C PHE A 36 -11.01 4.12 -4.60
N ASN A 37 -10.64 2.86 -4.52
CA ASN A 37 -10.53 1.99 -5.68
C ASN A 37 -11.68 0.98 -5.70
N ASN A 38 -12.15 0.63 -6.90
CA ASN A 38 -13.15 -0.41 -7.10
C ASN A 38 -12.50 -1.80 -7.29
N SER A 39 -13.33 -2.83 -7.50
CA SER A 39 -12.86 -4.22 -7.62
C SER A 39 -12.05 -4.50 -8.91
N ILE A 40 -12.17 -3.65 -9.91
CA ILE A 40 -11.40 -3.74 -11.16
C ILE A 40 -10.13 -2.89 -11.12
N GLY A 41 -9.92 -2.12 -10.04
CA GLY A 41 -8.71 -1.34 -9.81
C GLY A 41 -8.83 0.14 -10.17
N ASP A 42 -9.96 0.61 -10.73
CA ASP A 42 -10.15 2.03 -11.02
C ASP A 42 -10.17 2.85 -9.76
N ILE A 43 -9.65 4.06 -9.83
CA ILE A 43 -9.62 5.01 -8.73
C ILE A 43 -10.64 6.11 -8.98
N SER A 44 -11.45 6.39 -7.97
CA SER A 44 -12.45 7.45 -8.00
C SER A 44 -12.24 8.44 -6.89
N ALA A 45 -12.54 9.71 -7.14
CA ALA A 45 -12.68 10.76 -6.15
C ALA A 45 -14.13 11.27 -6.15
N VAL A 46 -14.71 11.37 -4.97
CA VAL A 46 -16.04 11.92 -4.76
C VAL A 46 -16.01 13.00 -3.69
N ASP A 47 -16.94 13.95 -3.75
CA ASP A 47 -17.12 14.93 -2.69
C ASP A 47 -17.61 14.27 -1.40
N VAL A 48 -16.99 14.57 -0.28
CA VAL A 48 -17.26 13.91 1.00
C VAL A 48 -18.67 14.21 1.55
N ASN A 49 -19.26 15.34 1.19
CA ASN A 49 -20.57 15.76 1.70
C ASN A 49 -21.72 15.25 0.85
N SER A 50 -21.56 15.31 -0.48
CA SER A 50 -22.63 14.99 -1.44
C SER A 50 -22.51 13.62 -2.08
N GLY A 51 -21.32 12.99 -2.06
CA GLY A 51 -21.04 11.76 -2.81
C GLY A 51 -20.94 11.97 -4.32
N ASN A 52 -21.00 13.22 -4.82
CA ASN A 52 -20.89 13.49 -6.24
C ASN A 52 -19.50 13.11 -6.78
N LEU A 53 -19.47 12.43 -7.92
CA LEU A 53 -18.23 12.06 -8.59
C LEU A 53 -17.51 13.34 -9.06
N ILE A 54 -16.24 13.46 -8.66
CA ILE A 54 -15.35 14.54 -9.09
C ILE A 54 -14.56 14.08 -10.30
N TRP A 55 -13.90 12.91 -10.19
CA TRP A 55 -13.20 12.26 -11.29
C TRP A 55 -13.09 10.74 -11.05
N GLN A 56 -12.87 10.01 -12.14
CA GLN A 56 -12.57 8.58 -12.12
C GLN A 56 -11.48 8.29 -13.14
N THR A 57 -10.49 7.52 -12.73
CA THR A 57 -9.34 7.13 -13.56
C THR A 57 -9.27 5.61 -13.65
N PRO A 58 -9.47 5.04 -14.85
CA PRO A 58 -9.24 3.62 -15.09
C PRO A 58 -7.74 3.32 -14.98
N THR A 59 -7.40 2.27 -14.24
CA THR A 59 -6.01 1.83 -14.11
C THR A 59 -5.70 0.61 -14.98
N GLN A 60 -6.72 -0.02 -15.57
CA GLN A 60 -6.57 -1.21 -16.41
C GLN A 60 -7.12 -0.99 -17.81
N SER A 61 -6.49 -1.62 -18.80
CA SER A 61 -7.02 -1.66 -20.15
C SER A 61 -8.22 -2.62 -20.24
N SER A 62 -9.19 -2.31 -21.08
CA SER A 62 -10.47 -3.02 -21.24
C SER A 62 -10.38 -4.51 -21.57
N SER A 63 -9.23 -4.99 -22.01
CA SER A 63 -9.00 -6.41 -22.36
C SER A 63 -8.75 -7.34 -21.16
N ILE A 64 -8.85 -6.84 -19.91
CA ILE A 64 -8.34 -7.54 -18.73
C ILE A 64 -9.44 -7.89 -17.71
N TYR A 65 -10.71 -7.84 -18.07
CA TYR A 65 -11.81 -8.23 -17.16
C TYR A 65 -11.65 -9.64 -16.57
N GLU A 66 -11.15 -10.59 -17.35
CA GLU A 66 -10.91 -11.97 -16.86
C GLU A 66 -9.80 -12.06 -15.81
N SER A 67 -8.86 -11.14 -15.81
CA SER A 67 -7.74 -11.14 -14.87
C SER A 67 -7.95 -10.22 -13.65
N ALA A 68 -9.03 -9.45 -13.61
CA ALA A 68 -9.36 -8.57 -12.48
C ALA A 68 -9.58 -9.36 -11.18
N PHE A 69 -10.07 -10.57 -11.27
CA PHE A 69 -10.25 -11.48 -10.13
C PHE A 69 -8.96 -11.74 -9.34
N LEU A 70 -7.82 -11.84 -10.02
CA LEU A 70 -6.52 -12.07 -9.39
C LEU A 70 -5.79 -10.77 -9.02
N LEU A 71 -6.40 -9.61 -9.27
CA LEU A 71 -5.80 -8.33 -8.96
C LEU A 71 -5.73 -8.11 -7.45
N LYS A 72 -4.51 -7.88 -6.96
CA LYS A 72 -4.26 -7.47 -5.57
C LYS A 72 -3.65 -6.09 -5.60
N THR A 73 -4.38 -5.11 -5.13
CA THR A 73 -3.91 -3.73 -5.02
C THR A 73 -3.35 -3.46 -3.62
N SER A 74 -2.46 -2.47 -3.50
CA SER A 74 -2.11 -1.89 -2.21
C SER A 74 -3.29 -1.13 -1.62
N ASP A 75 -3.17 -0.70 -0.36
CA ASP A 75 -4.02 0.38 0.13
C ASP A 75 -3.63 1.68 -0.57
N LEU A 76 -4.63 2.55 -0.79
CA LEU A 76 -4.41 3.90 -1.28
C LEU A 76 -3.66 4.74 -0.24
N VAL A 77 -2.76 5.58 -0.72
CA VAL A 77 -2.14 6.63 0.08
C VAL A 77 -2.29 7.94 -0.67
N ALA A 78 -2.67 8.99 0.03
CA ALA A 78 -2.89 10.30 -0.52
C ALA A 78 -2.09 11.37 0.21
N ASN A 79 -1.61 12.36 -0.53
CA ASN A 79 -1.23 13.66 -0.04
C ASN A 79 -1.93 14.74 -0.90
N ASP A 80 -1.65 16.02 -0.66
CA ASP A 80 -2.32 17.13 -1.36
C ASP A 80 -2.14 17.12 -2.88
N GLU A 81 -1.10 16.46 -3.39
CA GLU A 81 -0.72 16.44 -4.80
C GLU A 81 -1.04 15.12 -5.49
N SER A 82 -0.93 14.01 -4.79
CA SER A 82 -0.94 12.68 -5.41
C SER A 82 -1.72 11.61 -4.62
N ILE A 83 -2.30 10.71 -5.38
CA ILE A 83 -2.85 9.43 -4.92
C ILE A 83 -1.94 8.33 -5.42
N LEU A 84 -1.44 7.49 -4.51
CA LEU A 84 -0.55 6.38 -4.82
C LEU A 84 -1.28 5.05 -4.68
N LEU A 85 -1.13 4.19 -5.67
CA LEU A 85 -1.65 2.83 -5.70
C LEU A 85 -0.68 1.92 -6.43
N SER A 86 -0.40 0.74 -5.90
CA SER A 86 0.34 -0.31 -6.58
C SER A 86 -0.46 -1.61 -6.65
N ASN A 87 -0.05 -2.53 -7.53
CA ASN A 87 -0.70 -3.82 -7.69
C ASN A 87 0.31 -4.95 -7.96
N ASN A 88 -0.20 -6.19 -7.97
CA ASN A 88 0.59 -7.39 -8.25
C ASN A 88 0.81 -7.68 -9.74
N LYS A 89 0.49 -6.73 -10.62
CA LYS A 89 0.73 -6.80 -12.07
C LYS A 89 1.89 -5.92 -12.52
N ASN A 90 2.82 -5.61 -11.63
CA ASN A 90 3.96 -4.72 -11.89
C ASN A 90 3.54 -3.28 -12.22
N GLU A 91 2.52 -2.76 -11.55
CA GLU A 91 2.06 -1.41 -11.80
C GLU A 91 2.03 -0.62 -10.49
N PHE A 92 2.67 0.53 -10.51
CA PHE A 92 2.62 1.52 -9.44
C PHE A 92 2.29 2.87 -10.06
N PHE A 93 1.21 3.46 -9.62
CA PHE A 93 0.66 4.71 -10.14
C PHE A 93 0.80 5.84 -9.13
N SER A 94 1.09 7.02 -9.64
CA SER A 94 0.80 8.29 -8.99
C SER A 94 -0.21 9.05 -9.85
N ILE A 95 -1.33 9.42 -9.26
CA ILE A 95 -2.43 10.12 -9.91
C ILE A 95 -2.59 11.47 -9.21
N ASN A 96 -2.77 12.54 -9.97
CA ASN A 96 -3.02 13.87 -9.42
C ASN A 96 -4.31 13.87 -8.60
N ALA A 97 -4.22 14.24 -7.32
CA ALA A 97 -5.32 14.19 -6.38
C ALA A 97 -6.49 15.09 -6.76
N ASN A 98 -6.24 16.17 -7.50
CA ASN A 98 -7.28 17.13 -7.87
C ASN A 98 -7.95 16.80 -9.19
N THR A 99 -7.21 16.32 -10.17
CA THR A 99 -7.68 16.15 -11.56
C THR A 99 -7.90 14.69 -11.97
N GLY A 100 -7.35 13.73 -11.22
CA GLY A 100 -7.37 12.32 -11.62
C GLY A 100 -6.41 11.96 -12.77
N VAL A 101 -5.62 12.91 -13.24
CA VAL A 101 -4.65 12.67 -14.33
C VAL A 101 -3.46 11.90 -13.80
N LEU A 102 -2.94 10.97 -14.60
CA LEU A 102 -1.74 10.21 -14.27
C LEU A 102 -0.53 11.14 -14.19
N ASN A 103 0.14 11.21 -13.03
CA ASN A 103 1.41 11.90 -12.87
C ASN A 103 2.55 11.05 -13.44
N TRP A 104 2.64 9.80 -12.95
CA TRP A 104 3.62 8.84 -13.43
C TRP A 104 3.17 7.39 -13.16
N LYS A 105 3.79 6.45 -13.86
CA LYS A 105 3.62 5.01 -13.70
C LYS A 105 4.98 4.32 -13.72
N GLN A 106 5.20 3.41 -12.75
CA GLN A 106 6.41 2.60 -12.66
C GLN A 106 6.10 1.11 -12.67
N LYS A 107 7.03 0.29 -13.16
CA LYS A 107 6.92 -1.17 -13.16
C LYS A 107 7.40 -1.75 -11.84
N ILE A 108 6.54 -1.74 -10.82
CA ILE A 108 6.85 -2.22 -9.47
C ILE A 108 5.76 -3.21 -9.04
N ASN A 109 6.18 -4.45 -8.72
CA ASN A 109 5.31 -5.51 -8.22
C ASN A 109 5.14 -5.40 -6.71
N SER A 110 4.13 -4.67 -6.26
CA SER A 110 3.82 -4.54 -4.83
C SER A 110 2.31 -4.50 -4.61
N ASN A 111 1.85 -5.11 -3.55
CA ASN A 111 0.50 -4.93 -3.01
C ASN A 111 0.53 -4.41 -1.57
N LEU A 112 1.69 -3.94 -1.12
CA LEU A 112 1.86 -3.32 0.19
C LEU A 112 1.54 -1.84 0.12
N ARG A 113 0.97 -1.32 1.20
CA ARG A 113 0.71 0.11 1.33
C ARG A 113 2.00 0.90 1.24
N PRO A 114 2.16 1.80 0.27
CA PRO A 114 3.34 2.67 0.19
C PRO A 114 3.35 3.68 1.34
N THR A 115 4.50 4.30 1.56
CA THR A 115 4.64 5.38 2.56
C THR A 115 5.29 6.58 1.89
N ILE A 116 4.66 7.75 2.06
CA ILE A 116 5.21 9.04 1.60
C ILE A 116 5.93 9.69 2.76
N VAL A 117 7.16 10.13 2.53
CA VAL A 117 7.95 10.97 3.45
C VAL A 117 8.56 12.08 2.61
N ASP A 118 8.10 13.30 2.79
CA ASP A 118 8.44 14.46 1.96
C ASP A 118 8.24 14.16 0.46
N ASN A 119 9.26 14.33 -0.38
CA ASN A 119 9.22 13.99 -1.80
C ASN A 119 9.66 12.54 -2.09
N LEU A 120 9.70 11.65 -1.10
CA LEU A 120 10.09 10.26 -1.27
C LEU A 120 8.91 9.32 -1.03
N VAL A 121 8.78 8.33 -1.90
CA VAL A 121 7.82 7.23 -1.78
C VAL A 121 8.58 5.95 -1.53
N PHE A 122 8.28 5.29 -0.43
CA PHE A 122 8.83 4.00 -0.07
C PHE A 122 7.82 2.90 -0.39
N THR A 123 8.26 1.85 -1.05
CA THR A 123 7.48 0.62 -1.24
C THR A 123 8.38 -0.61 -1.20
N VAL A 124 7.80 -1.77 -0.90
CA VAL A 124 8.53 -3.05 -0.90
C VAL A 124 7.84 -3.99 -1.86
N THR A 125 8.61 -4.54 -2.81
CA THR A 125 8.06 -5.49 -3.79
C THR A 125 7.80 -6.86 -3.16
N MET A 126 6.97 -7.66 -3.81
CA MET A 126 6.66 -9.02 -3.36
C MET A 126 7.86 -9.96 -3.39
N GLU A 127 8.94 -9.58 -4.10
CA GLU A 127 10.23 -10.28 -4.16
C GLU A 127 11.22 -9.84 -3.07
N GLY A 128 10.85 -8.82 -2.26
CA GLY A 128 11.68 -8.30 -1.18
C GLY A 128 12.70 -7.24 -1.60
N PHE A 129 12.35 -6.41 -2.57
CA PHE A 129 13.13 -5.21 -2.89
C PHE A 129 12.47 -3.98 -2.27
N LEU A 130 13.21 -3.25 -1.45
CA LEU A 130 12.86 -1.90 -1.06
C LEU A 130 13.13 -0.99 -2.26
N VAL A 131 12.11 -0.28 -2.71
CA VAL A 131 12.19 0.70 -3.78
C VAL A 131 11.85 2.06 -3.22
N VAL A 132 12.70 3.04 -3.51
CA VAL A 132 12.50 4.45 -3.17
C VAL A 132 12.32 5.21 -4.47
N VAL A 133 11.20 5.93 -4.57
CA VAL A 133 10.78 6.67 -5.77
C VAL A 133 10.64 8.14 -5.39
N GLU A 134 11.04 9.03 -6.26
CA GLU A 134 10.74 10.46 -6.16
C GLU A 134 9.24 10.68 -6.41
N ASN A 135 8.53 11.30 -5.47
CA ASN A 135 7.08 11.46 -5.57
C ASN A 135 6.64 12.34 -6.74
N SER A 136 7.36 13.43 -6.98
CA SER A 136 7.02 14.42 -8.00
C SER A 136 7.17 13.89 -9.43
N ALA A 137 8.28 13.20 -9.73
CA ALA A 137 8.64 12.78 -11.09
C ALA A 137 8.55 11.27 -11.33
N GLY A 138 8.42 10.46 -10.26
CA GLY A 138 8.38 9.00 -10.37
C GLY A 138 9.75 8.35 -10.63
N ASN A 139 10.86 9.11 -10.55
CA ASN A 139 12.19 8.56 -10.74
C ASN A 139 12.54 7.55 -9.64
N ILE A 140 13.01 6.36 -10.01
CA ILE A 140 13.51 5.39 -9.05
C ILE A 140 14.87 5.84 -8.56
N ILE A 141 14.95 6.23 -7.28
CA ILE A 141 16.17 6.71 -6.64
C ILE A 141 17.04 5.55 -6.16
N ARG A 142 16.39 4.50 -5.62
CA ARG A 142 17.11 3.36 -5.05
C ARG A 142 16.28 2.09 -5.11
N VAL A 143 16.97 0.97 -5.35
CA VAL A 143 16.44 -0.39 -5.22
C VAL A 143 17.42 -1.21 -4.39
N THR A 144 16.94 -1.82 -3.29
CA THR A 144 17.79 -2.62 -2.39
C THR A 144 17.09 -3.92 -2.03
N ASN A 145 17.81 -5.04 -2.13
CA ASN A 145 17.26 -6.34 -1.71
C ASN A 145 17.32 -6.46 -0.18
N VAL A 146 16.16 -6.41 0.47
CA VAL A 146 16.05 -6.48 1.94
C VAL A 146 16.08 -7.92 2.47
N PHE A 147 16.07 -8.90 1.57
CA PHE A 147 16.21 -10.31 1.90
C PHE A 147 17.64 -10.84 1.63
N ASP A 148 18.62 -9.99 1.40
CA ASP A 148 19.99 -10.37 1.06
C ASP A 148 20.65 -11.30 2.07
N ARG A 149 20.37 -11.12 3.37
CA ARG A 149 20.86 -11.95 4.48
C ARG A 149 20.23 -13.34 4.57
N PHE A 150 19.15 -13.62 3.85
CA PHE A 150 18.56 -14.96 3.82
C PHE A 150 19.27 -15.86 2.80
N LYS A 151 19.40 -17.15 3.13
CA LYS A 151 19.91 -18.16 2.17
C LYS A 151 19.07 -18.16 0.89
N LYS A 152 19.72 -18.31 -0.27
CA LYS A 152 19.09 -18.24 -1.61
C LYS A 152 17.79 -19.05 -1.71
N LYS A 153 17.79 -20.30 -1.25
CA LYS A 153 16.59 -21.17 -1.26
C LYS A 153 15.43 -20.65 -0.39
N LYS A 154 15.71 -19.83 0.63
CA LYS A 154 14.67 -19.26 1.52
C LYS A 154 14.10 -17.96 0.98
N LYS A 155 14.89 -17.15 0.29
CA LYS A 155 14.44 -15.84 -0.25
C LYS A 155 13.16 -15.95 -1.07
N PHE A 156 13.06 -16.94 -1.96
CA PHE A 156 11.89 -17.11 -2.84
C PHE A 156 10.60 -17.51 -2.12
N LYS A 157 10.71 -18.04 -0.89
CA LYS A 157 9.58 -18.50 -0.10
C LYS A 157 9.05 -17.43 0.86
N ILE A 158 9.86 -16.43 1.17
CA ILE A 158 9.50 -15.36 2.12
C ILE A 158 8.72 -14.28 1.37
N LYS A 159 7.57 -13.90 1.94
CA LYS A 159 6.76 -12.80 1.40
C LYS A 159 6.68 -11.66 2.42
N PRO A 160 6.86 -10.41 2.00
CA PRO A 160 6.60 -9.26 2.84
C PRO A 160 5.10 -9.17 3.16
N VAL A 161 4.76 -8.81 4.38
CA VAL A 161 3.38 -8.64 4.85
C VAL A 161 3.01 -7.17 4.95
N GLY A 162 3.94 -6.35 5.42
CA GLY A 162 3.76 -4.92 5.53
C GLY A 162 4.97 -4.27 6.18
N PHE A 163 5.07 -2.96 6.03
CA PHE A 163 6.17 -2.18 6.60
C PHE A 163 5.69 -0.83 7.12
N ILE A 164 6.52 -0.20 7.94
CA ILE A 164 6.36 1.19 8.37
C ILE A 164 7.72 1.88 8.36
N VAL A 165 7.72 3.15 8.01
CA VAL A 165 8.90 4.01 7.99
C VAL A 165 8.95 4.78 9.31
N GLY A 166 10.04 4.63 10.05
CA GLY A 166 10.38 5.43 11.21
C GLY A 166 11.45 6.48 10.87
N ALA A 167 11.97 7.18 11.88
CA ALA A 167 12.94 8.26 11.69
C ALA A 167 14.28 7.79 11.07
N SER A 168 14.80 6.66 11.52
CA SER A 168 16.09 6.13 11.05
C SER A 168 16.00 4.75 10.43
N ASN A 169 14.89 4.04 10.64
CA ASN A 169 14.73 2.66 10.22
C ASN A 169 13.37 2.42 9.56
N ILE A 170 13.36 1.45 8.67
CA ILE A 170 12.14 0.86 8.13
C ILE A 170 11.96 -0.51 8.80
N TYR A 171 10.77 -0.77 9.29
CA TYR A 171 10.40 -2.01 9.96
C TYR A 171 9.50 -2.82 9.04
N LEU A 172 9.99 -3.96 8.56
CA LEU A 172 9.31 -4.83 7.61
C LEU A 172 8.97 -6.18 8.26
N THR A 173 7.73 -6.59 8.20
CA THR A 173 7.28 -7.91 8.66
C THR A 173 7.10 -8.88 7.49
N THR A 174 7.25 -10.16 7.77
CA THR A 174 7.19 -11.24 6.78
C THR A 174 6.20 -12.33 7.16
N ASP A 175 5.77 -13.12 6.18
CA ASP A 175 4.82 -14.21 6.33
C ASP A 175 5.34 -15.42 7.15
N ASN A 176 6.65 -15.49 7.38
CA ASN A 176 7.30 -16.49 8.23
C ASN A 176 7.73 -15.93 9.59
N GLY A 177 7.06 -14.87 10.07
CA GLY A 177 7.21 -14.32 11.41
C GLY A 177 8.52 -13.60 11.69
N ARG A 178 9.11 -12.96 10.69
CA ARG A 178 10.32 -12.15 10.88
C ARG A 178 9.98 -10.67 10.88
N LEU A 179 10.66 -9.92 11.74
CA LEU A 179 10.80 -8.47 11.68
C LEU A 179 12.18 -8.16 11.14
N ILE A 180 12.24 -7.44 10.03
CA ILE A 180 13.48 -6.98 9.40
C ILE A 180 13.58 -5.48 9.65
N ILE A 181 14.67 -5.07 10.28
CA ILE A 181 15.01 -3.66 10.50
C ILE A 181 15.96 -3.26 9.37
N ILE A 182 15.60 -2.20 8.66
CA ILE A 182 16.30 -1.73 7.47
C ILE A 182 16.73 -0.28 7.76
N ASP A 183 18.00 0.01 7.61
CA ASP A 183 18.51 1.37 7.71
C ASP A 183 17.95 2.23 6.55
N ILE A 184 17.34 3.35 6.89
CA ILE A 184 16.63 4.19 5.90
C ILE A 184 17.57 4.83 4.89
N LEU A 185 18.80 5.16 5.28
CA LEU A 185 19.77 5.85 4.42
C LEU A 185 20.38 4.90 3.38
N SER A 186 20.81 3.72 3.81
CA SER A 186 21.43 2.74 2.91
C SER A 186 20.42 1.79 2.25
N GLY A 187 19.24 1.62 2.84
CA GLY A 187 18.25 0.63 2.45
C GLY A 187 18.66 -0.82 2.78
N LYS A 188 19.75 -1.04 3.51
CA LYS A 188 20.26 -2.38 3.85
C LYS A 188 19.64 -2.89 5.14
N SER A 189 19.40 -4.21 5.19
CA SER A 189 18.92 -4.86 6.41
C SER A 189 20.00 -4.84 7.48
N SER A 190 19.74 -4.17 8.61
CA SER A 190 20.64 -4.08 9.77
C SER A 190 20.44 -5.25 10.71
N LEU A 191 19.18 -5.65 10.96
CA LEU A 191 18.83 -6.70 11.91
C LEU A 191 17.64 -7.51 11.40
N ILE A 192 17.61 -8.82 11.72
CA ILE A 192 16.48 -9.71 11.47
C ILE A 192 16.12 -10.41 12.77
N LEU A 193 14.94 -10.11 13.30
CA LEU A 193 14.41 -10.72 14.50
C LEU A 193 13.39 -11.81 14.16
N LYS A 194 13.45 -12.93 14.85
CA LYS A 194 12.41 -13.95 14.80
C LYS A 194 11.37 -13.62 15.87
N ILE A 195 10.19 -13.22 15.46
CA ILE A 195 9.08 -12.93 16.35
C ILE A 195 8.18 -14.16 16.50
N ASP A 196 7.95 -14.87 15.37
CA ASP A 196 7.11 -16.06 15.31
C ASP A 196 7.62 -17.08 14.29
N ASN A 197 6.90 -18.20 14.17
CA ASN A 197 7.03 -19.17 13.07
C ASN A 197 5.99 -18.94 11.97
N GLU A 198 4.92 -18.19 12.26
CA GLU A 198 3.81 -17.89 11.39
C GLU A 198 3.77 -16.41 10.99
N LYS A 199 2.83 -16.09 10.13
CA LYS A 199 2.60 -14.72 9.65
C LYS A 199 2.24 -13.78 10.79
N ILE A 200 2.95 -12.67 10.88
CA ILE A 200 2.65 -11.54 11.78
C ILE A 200 2.06 -10.38 10.98
N SER A 201 1.34 -9.48 11.66
CA SER A 201 0.71 -8.33 11.00
C SER A 201 1.73 -7.34 10.46
N ARG A 202 1.26 -6.40 9.65
CA ARG A 202 1.99 -5.16 9.37
C ARG A 202 2.32 -4.47 10.70
N PRO A 203 3.54 -3.93 10.88
CA PRO A 203 3.90 -3.18 12.08
C PRO A 203 3.20 -1.82 12.09
N PHE A 204 2.97 -1.27 13.26
CA PHE A 204 2.49 0.10 13.43
C PHE A 204 3.23 0.78 14.59
N ILE A 205 3.31 2.12 14.52
CA ILE A 205 3.97 2.93 15.54
C ILE A 205 2.89 3.75 16.26
N LEU A 206 2.90 3.71 17.58
CA LEU A 206 2.07 4.52 18.45
C LEU A 206 2.91 5.04 19.63
N ASN A 207 2.89 6.34 19.87
CA ASN A 207 3.65 6.99 20.97
C ASN A 207 5.13 6.58 20.97
N LYS A 208 5.78 6.60 19.80
CA LYS A 208 7.18 6.21 19.56
C LYS A 208 7.52 4.72 19.85
N ASN A 209 6.53 3.90 20.13
CA ASN A 209 6.71 2.46 20.33
C ASN A 209 6.25 1.71 19.09
N LEU A 210 6.95 0.62 18.78
CA LEU A 210 6.63 -0.28 17.67
C LEU A 210 5.73 -1.42 18.15
N PHE A 211 4.69 -1.70 17.40
CA PHE A 211 3.73 -2.76 17.71
C PHE A 211 3.47 -3.65 16.49
N ILE A 212 3.10 -4.89 16.74
CA ILE A 212 2.55 -5.85 15.79
C ILE A 212 1.33 -6.54 16.39
N VAL A 213 0.51 -7.14 15.56
CA VAL A 213 -0.54 -8.07 16.00
C VAL A 213 -0.11 -9.50 15.67
N LYS A 214 -0.20 -10.38 16.64
CA LYS A 214 0.09 -11.80 16.56
C LYS A 214 -0.91 -12.54 17.44
N ASP A 215 -1.50 -13.64 16.96
CA ASP A 215 -2.43 -14.51 17.72
C ASP A 215 -3.57 -13.72 18.40
N ASN A 216 -4.15 -12.74 17.68
CA ASN A 216 -5.17 -11.81 18.19
C ASN A 216 -4.70 -10.93 19.37
N ALA A 217 -3.42 -10.87 19.67
CA ALA A 217 -2.83 -10.01 20.70
C ALA A 217 -1.98 -8.89 20.06
N ILE A 218 -1.98 -7.73 20.71
CA ILE A 218 -1.07 -6.63 20.36
C ILE A 218 0.21 -6.81 21.16
N ILE A 219 1.34 -6.89 20.45
CA ILE A 219 2.66 -7.05 21.04
C ILE A 219 3.45 -5.77 20.83
N LYS A 220 3.95 -5.18 21.91
CA LYS A 220 4.93 -4.11 21.87
C LYS A 220 6.31 -4.72 21.64
N LEU A 221 7.07 -4.12 20.74
CA LEU A 221 8.46 -4.48 20.46
C LEU A 221 9.36 -3.39 21.05
N ASP A 222 10.20 -3.79 22.00
CA ASP A 222 11.19 -2.92 22.66
C ASP A 222 12.53 -2.97 21.93
#